data_9fe0719f13bc31284e72c2ce1d7eb060
#
_entry.id   9fe0719f13bc31284e72c2ce1d7eb060
#
_cell.length_a   1.000
_cell.length_b   1.000
_cell.length_c   1.000
_cell.angle_alpha   90.00
_cell.angle_beta   90.00
_cell.angle_gamma   90.00
#
_symmetry.space_group_name_H-M   'P 1'
#
loop_
_entity.id
_entity.type
_entity.pdbx_description
1 polymer ?
#
loop_
_entity_poly.entity_id
_entity_poly.type
_entity_poly.pdbx_seq_one_letter_code
_entity_poly.pdbx_strand_id
1 'polypeptide(L)'
;GVASISSNFNQGTIDVTGLDLDLAIEGGALPNAGGFFEVTDPATGELFYTRAGSYETNIAGAVVTRDRFRYQLQGQDGALLLGAQEGENLLARRVEEDGKVNLLVNKDGLDTLRTAGQVKLVNFSAPQYLRRVGNGYFSNGLAGQNIAGMLDNPLPTIGSNGKIRQYALELSNVDLTNEFASMITHQRSFQAGSRVVTTSDMILSEAVNLKR
;
A
#
# COMPACT_ATOMS: atom_id res chain seq x y z
N GLY A 1 14.41 -5.95 -24.97
CA GLY A 1 14.52 -5.72 -23.53
C GLY A 1 13.19 -5.20 -22.97
N VAL A 2 12.95 -5.36 -21.67
CA VAL A 2 11.80 -4.77 -20.97
C VAL A 2 11.97 -3.25 -20.98
N ALA A 3 11.01 -2.53 -21.54
CA ALA A 3 11.13 -1.08 -21.71
C ALA A 3 10.97 -0.32 -20.37
N SER A 4 10.01 -0.73 -19.55
CA SER A 4 9.82 -0.22 -18.18
C SER A 4 8.86 -1.14 -17.41
N ILE A 5 8.96 -1.11 -16.09
CA ILE A 5 7.97 -1.69 -15.19
C ILE A 5 7.38 -0.53 -14.41
N SER A 6 6.10 -0.21 -14.66
CA SER A 6 5.39 0.84 -13.94
C SER A 6 4.38 0.23 -12.97
N SER A 7 4.22 0.85 -11.80
CA SER A 7 3.17 0.50 -10.85
C SER A 7 1.94 1.37 -11.11
N ASN A 8 0.76 0.75 -11.10
CA ASN A 8 -0.50 1.48 -11.16
C ASN A 8 -0.99 1.74 -9.74
N PHE A 9 -1.08 3.01 -9.36
CA PHE A 9 -1.51 3.44 -8.03
C PHE A 9 -2.98 3.90 -7.99
N ASN A 10 -3.75 3.61 -9.04
CA ASN A 10 -5.19 3.87 -9.00
C ASN A 10 -5.84 3.09 -7.85
N GLN A 11 -6.86 3.68 -7.27
CA GLN A 11 -7.58 3.06 -6.16
C GLN A 11 -8.26 1.76 -6.59
N GLY A 12 -8.12 0.73 -5.76
CA GLY A 12 -8.84 -0.54 -5.89
C GLY A 12 -10.24 -0.48 -5.28
N THR A 13 -10.95 -1.59 -5.30
CA THR A 13 -12.25 -1.71 -4.63
C THR A 13 -12.04 -1.76 -3.12
N ILE A 14 -12.88 -1.05 -2.37
CA ILE A 14 -12.87 -1.08 -0.91
C ILE A 14 -13.86 -2.15 -0.44
N ASP A 15 -13.35 -3.11 0.33
CA ASP A 15 -14.14 -4.19 0.94
C ASP A 15 -14.25 -4.00 2.45
N VAL A 16 -15.44 -4.25 3.01
CA VAL A 16 -15.72 -4.08 4.44
C VAL A 16 -15.44 -5.37 5.18
N THR A 17 -14.47 -5.34 6.09
CA THR A 17 -14.00 -6.52 6.83
C THR A 17 -14.63 -6.65 8.22
N GLY A 18 -15.09 -5.53 8.81
CA GLY A 18 -15.64 -5.50 10.17
C GLY A 18 -14.59 -5.54 11.29
N LEU A 19 -13.32 -5.53 10.97
CA LEU A 19 -12.24 -5.47 11.98
C LEU A 19 -11.89 -4.01 12.28
N ASP A 20 -11.74 -3.67 13.56
CA ASP A 20 -11.57 -2.29 14.06
C ASP A 20 -10.27 -1.61 13.62
N LEU A 21 -9.24 -2.38 13.32
CA LEU A 21 -7.92 -1.90 12.87
C LEU A 21 -7.65 -2.16 11.37
N ASP A 22 -8.67 -2.56 10.63
CA ASP A 22 -8.59 -2.57 9.18
C ASP A 22 -8.98 -1.19 8.65
N LEU A 23 -8.04 -0.54 7.95
CA LEU A 23 -8.16 0.84 7.49
C LEU A 23 -7.98 0.90 5.97
N ALA A 24 -8.91 1.50 5.26
CA ALA A 24 -8.76 1.79 3.84
C ALA A 24 -8.61 3.30 3.62
N ILE A 25 -7.87 3.67 2.59
CA ILE A 25 -7.79 5.06 2.14
C ILE A 25 -8.81 5.24 1.03
N GLU A 26 -9.74 6.17 1.20
CA GLU A 26 -10.81 6.47 0.23
C GLU A 26 -10.61 7.85 -0.37
N GLY A 27 -10.60 7.92 -1.70
CA GLY A 27 -10.48 9.18 -2.43
C GLY A 27 -9.08 9.77 -2.41
N GLY A 28 -8.96 10.95 -2.95
CA GLY A 28 -7.74 11.74 -3.11
C GLY A 28 -7.80 12.55 -4.40
N ALA A 29 -7.38 13.81 -4.36
CA ALA A 29 -7.54 14.74 -5.48
C ALA A 29 -6.46 14.62 -6.57
N LEU A 30 -5.43 13.80 -6.36
CA LEU A 30 -4.34 13.64 -7.32
C LEU A 30 -4.60 12.45 -8.26
N PRO A 31 -4.04 12.47 -9.49
CA PRO A 31 -4.30 11.46 -10.51
C PRO A 31 -3.95 10.02 -10.11
N ASN A 32 -3.30 9.83 -8.96
CA ASN A 32 -2.92 8.53 -8.42
C ASN A 32 -3.65 8.18 -7.11
N ALA A 33 -4.84 8.74 -6.93
CA ALA A 33 -5.84 8.37 -5.91
C ALA A 33 -5.31 8.05 -4.49
N GLY A 34 -5.04 9.07 -3.73
CA GLY A 34 -4.88 8.95 -2.27
C GLY A 34 -3.45 8.76 -1.79
N GLY A 35 -3.30 8.95 -0.48
CA GLY A 35 -2.04 8.83 0.23
C GLY A 35 -1.58 7.39 0.45
N PHE A 36 -0.50 7.29 1.19
CA PHE A 36 0.05 6.03 1.70
C PHE A 36 0.11 6.12 3.22
N PHE A 37 -0.09 5.01 3.89
CA PHE A 37 0.26 4.87 5.29
C PHE A 37 1.77 4.89 5.43
N GLU A 38 2.28 5.66 6.38
CA GLU A 38 3.69 5.62 6.75
C GLU A 38 3.89 4.61 7.87
N VAL A 39 4.81 3.69 7.67
CA VAL A 39 5.16 2.67 8.66
C VAL A 39 6.67 2.65 8.86
N THR A 40 7.10 2.31 10.06
CA THR A 40 8.52 2.28 10.45
C THR A 40 8.91 0.88 10.87
N ASP A 41 10.07 0.44 10.42
CA ASP A 41 10.71 -0.76 10.95
C ASP A 41 11.22 -0.48 12.38
N PRO A 42 10.71 -1.17 13.40
CA PRO A 42 11.14 -0.95 14.79
C PRO A 42 12.61 -1.32 15.05
N ALA A 43 13.24 -2.13 14.18
CA ALA A 43 14.61 -2.55 14.34
C ALA A 43 15.62 -1.58 13.72
N THR A 44 15.31 -1.03 12.56
CA THR A 44 16.23 -0.17 11.79
C THR A 44 15.86 1.31 11.86
N GLY A 45 14.60 1.64 12.17
CA GLY A 45 14.06 3.00 12.10
C GLY A 45 13.78 3.46 10.66
N GLU A 46 13.90 2.57 9.66
CA GLU A 46 13.59 2.91 8.27
C GLU A 46 12.10 3.13 8.06
N LEU A 47 11.79 4.12 7.20
CA LEU A 47 10.42 4.47 6.83
C LEU A 47 10.02 3.75 5.55
N PHE A 48 8.86 3.13 5.58
CA PHE A 48 8.21 2.52 4.44
C PHE A 48 6.81 3.08 4.26
N TYR A 49 6.31 2.98 3.03
CA TYR A 49 5.00 3.47 2.64
C TYR A 49 4.18 2.32 2.08
N THR A 50 2.94 2.22 2.51
CA THR A 50 2.04 1.14 2.06
C THR A 50 0.61 1.62 1.92
N ARG A 51 -0.17 0.92 1.08
CA ARG A 51 -1.63 1.05 1.03
C ARG A 51 -2.35 -0.07 1.75
N ALA A 52 -1.62 -1.11 2.13
CA ALA A 52 -2.19 -2.18 2.93
C ALA A 52 -2.52 -1.66 4.33
N GLY A 53 -3.80 -1.70 4.70
CA GLY A 53 -4.31 -1.16 5.95
C GLY A 53 -4.68 -2.24 6.98
N SER A 54 -4.13 -3.43 6.87
CA SER A 54 -4.39 -4.50 7.83
C SER A 54 -3.43 -4.41 9.01
N TYR A 55 -3.96 -3.98 10.15
CA TYR A 55 -3.17 -3.73 11.37
C TYR A 55 -3.64 -4.55 12.56
N GLU A 56 -2.78 -4.68 13.55
CA GLU A 56 -3.07 -5.24 14.86
C GLU A 56 -2.30 -4.47 15.96
N THR A 57 -2.64 -4.67 17.22
CA THR A 57 -1.87 -4.12 18.34
C THR A 57 -0.90 -5.16 18.88
N ASN A 58 0.34 -4.76 19.13
CA ASN A 58 1.31 -5.57 19.81
C ASN A 58 1.14 -5.48 21.36
N ILE A 59 1.93 -6.25 22.11
CA ILE A 59 1.88 -6.28 23.59
C ILE A 59 2.15 -4.90 24.20
N ALA A 60 2.95 -4.05 23.55
CA ALA A 60 3.25 -2.69 24.01
C ALA A 60 2.15 -1.69 23.62
N GLY A 61 1.05 -2.14 22.97
CA GLY A 61 -0.03 -1.28 22.51
C GLY A 61 0.27 -0.51 21.22
N ALA A 62 1.41 -0.72 20.57
CA ALA A 62 1.71 -0.10 19.29
C ALA A 62 0.92 -0.79 18.15
N VAL A 63 0.43 0.02 17.22
CA VAL A 63 -0.22 -0.48 16.02
C VAL A 63 0.84 -0.96 15.04
N VAL A 64 0.76 -2.24 14.68
CA VAL A 64 1.72 -2.89 13.78
C VAL A 64 0.99 -3.56 12.62
N THR A 65 1.69 -3.71 11.50
CA THR A 65 1.15 -4.46 10.35
C THR A 65 0.98 -5.93 10.72
N ARG A 66 -0.09 -6.57 10.22
CA ARG A 66 -0.45 -7.97 10.52
C ARG A 66 0.45 -8.98 9.81
N ASP A 67 1.37 -8.50 8.99
CA ASP A 67 2.32 -9.35 8.29
C ASP A 67 3.52 -9.76 9.18
N ARG A 68 4.44 -10.54 8.60
CA ARG A 68 5.64 -11.02 9.31
C ARG A 68 6.61 -9.93 9.73
N PHE A 69 6.56 -8.75 9.10
CA PHE A 69 7.50 -7.66 9.35
C PHE A 69 7.13 -6.84 10.59
N ARG A 70 5.82 -6.78 10.93
CA ARG A 70 5.29 -6.06 12.09
C ARG A 70 5.78 -4.62 12.18
N TYR A 71 5.80 -3.93 11.03
CA TYR A 71 6.15 -2.52 10.96
C TYR A 71 5.15 -1.67 11.74
N GLN A 72 5.63 -0.66 12.45
CA GLN A 72 4.80 0.21 13.28
C GLN A 72 4.15 1.31 12.43
N LEU A 73 2.83 1.45 12.54
CA LEU A 73 2.10 2.53 11.93
C LEU A 73 2.48 3.87 12.57
N GLN A 74 2.81 4.86 11.74
CA GLN A 74 3.14 6.18 12.20
C GLN A 74 1.90 7.07 12.30
N GLY A 75 1.80 7.76 13.42
CA GLY A 75 0.91 8.88 13.61
C GLY A 75 1.65 10.21 13.39
N GLN A 76 0.96 11.31 13.62
CA GLN A 76 1.53 12.65 13.48
C GLN A 76 2.69 12.92 14.44
N ASP A 77 2.61 12.40 15.67
CA ASP A 77 3.57 12.61 16.75
C ASP A 77 4.53 11.42 16.93
N GLY A 78 4.61 10.50 15.97
CA GLY A 78 5.44 9.30 16.05
C GLY A 78 4.62 8.01 15.94
N ALA A 79 5.13 6.91 16.46
CA ALA A 79 4.45 5.62 16.42
C ALA A 79 3.07 5.67 17.11
N LEU A 80 2.03 5.16 16.43
CA LEU A 80 0.67 5.18 16.97
C LEU A 80 0.53 4.13 18.09
N LEU A 81 0.25 4.60 19.30
CA LEU A 81 0.11 3.77 20.49
C LEU A 81 -1.36 3.73 20.95
N LEU A 82 -1.98 2.55 20.89
CA LEU A 82 -3.37 2.31 21.32
C LEU A 82 -3.46 1.52 22.63
N GLY A 83 -2.37 1.42 23.37
CA GLY A 83 -2.34 0.73 24.64
C GLY A 83 -3.22 1.43 25.68
N ALA A 84 -3.91 0.64 26.52
CA ALA A 84 -4.55 1.14 27.72
C ALA A 84 -3.48 1.65 28.69
N GLN A 85 -3.76 2.77 29.36
CA GLN A 85 -2.91 3.25 30.43
C GLN A 85 -3.18 2.45 31.73
N GLU A 86 -2.33 2.63 32.72
CA GLU A 86 -2.48 1.91 34.00
C GLU A 86 -3.86 2.21 34.62
N GLY A 87 -4.62 1.15 34.91
CA GLY A 87 -5.98 1.24 35.45
C GLY A 87 -7.09 1.50 34.40
N GLU A 88 -6.79 1.52 33.13
CA GLU A 88 -7.77 1.68 32.06
C GLU A 88 -8.15 0.32 31.44
N ASN A 89 -9.45 0.09 31.24
CA ASN A 89 -9.96 -1.00 30.41
C ASN A 89 -10.38 -0.45 29.05
N LEU A 90 -9.78 -0.92 27.98
CA LEU A 90 -10.13 -0.52 26.61
C LEU A 90 -11.43 -1.22 26.20
N LEU A 91 -12.47 -0.45 25.92
CA LEU A 91 -13.78 -0.96 25.48
C LEU A 91 -13.92 -0.96 23.95
N ALA A 92 -13.52 0.12 23.29
CA ALA A 92 -13.63 0.24 21.84
C ALA A 92 -12.56 1.18 21.26
N ARG A 93 -12.31 0.98 19.98
CA ARG A 93 -11.41 1.84 19.15
C ARG A 93 -12.21 2.40 17.99
N ARG A 94 -12.12 3.68 17.77
CA ARG A 94 -12.75 4.34 16.64
C ARG A 94 -11.72 5.19 15.89
N VAL A 95 -11.63 4.98 14.60
CA VAL A 95 -10.83 5.82 13.70
C VAL A 95 -11.79 6.68 12.89
N GLU A 96 -11.60 8.00 12.97
CA GLU A 96 -12.41 8.97 12.22
C GLU A 96 -11.86 9.13 10.79
N GLU A 97 -12.65 9.74 9.91
CA GLU A 97 -12.27 9.96 8.51
C GLU A 97 -11.01 10.84 8.37
N ASP A 98 -10.78 11.73 9.35
CA ASP A 98 -9.59 12.58 9.44
C ASP A 98 -8.36 11.88 10.04
N GLY A 99 -8.48 10.57 10.32
CA GLY A 99 -7.42 9.75 10.88
C GLY A 99 -7.26 9.84 12.39
N LYS A 100 -8.05 10.64 13.11
CA LYS A 100 -8.01 10.64 14.57
C LYS A 100 -8.46 9.31 15.13
N VAL A 101 -7.69 8.80 16.06
CA VAL A 101 -7.97 7.54 16.74
C VAL A 101 -8.45 7.83 18.15
N ASN A 102 -9.71 7.55 18.38
CA ASN A 102 -10.37 7.71 19.66
C ASN A 102 -10.55 6.35 20.32
N LEU A 103 -10.15 6.27 21.58
CA LEU A 103 -10.27 5.10 22.43
C LEU A 103 -11.38 5.35 23.45
N LEU A 104 -12.35 4.46 23.50
CA LEU A 104 -13.30 4.41 24.60
C LEU A 104 -12.69 3.56 25.70
N VAL A 105 -12.36 4.17 26.82
CA VAL A 105 -11.72 3.51 27.96
C VAL A 105 -12.61 3.65 29.20
N ASN A 106 -12.66 2.58 29.98
CA ASN A 106 -13.31 2.60 31.30
C ASN A 106 -12.23 2.70 32.36
N LYS A 107 -12.31 3.73 33.18
CA LYS A 107 -11.46 3.93 34.34
C LYS A 107 -12.33 4.16 35.57
N ASP A 108 -12.13 3.35 36.61
CA ASP A 108 -12.87 3.45 37.87
C ASP A 108 -14.41 3.43 37.71
N GLY A 109 -14.91 2.70 36.69
CA GLY A 109 -16.34 2.59 36.38
C GLY A 109 -16.90 3.76 35.57
N LEU A 110 -16.07 4.70 35.13
CA LEU A 110 -16.46 5.82 34.27
C LEU A 110 -15.92 5.61 32.85
N ASP A 111 -16.82 5.66 31.86
CA ASP A 111 -16.47 5.61 30.44
C ASP A 111 -15.99 6.97 29.97
N THR A 112 -14.76 7.03 29.47
CA THR A 112 -14.17 8.27 28.96
C THR A 112 -13.64 8.06 27.55
N LEU A 113 -13.75 9.10 26.71
CA LEU A 113 -13.18 9.13 25.38
C LEU A 113 -11.80 9.78 25.40
N ARG A 114 -10.77 9.05 24.96
CA ARG A 114 -9.40 9.53 24.87
C ARG A 114 -8.90 9.45 23.45
N THR A 115 -8.38 10.55 22.91
CA THR A 115 -7.67 10.54 21.62
C THR A 115 -6.27 9.97 21.83
N ALA A 116 -5.95 8.91 21.09
CA ALA A 116 -4.64 8.26 21.13
C ALA A 116 -3.62 8.89 20.19
N GLY A 117 -4.09 9.53 19.13
CA GLY A 117 -3.25 10.17 18.12
C GLY A 117 -4.01 10.28 16.80
N GLN A 118 -3.29 10.65 15.75
CA GLN A 118 -3.84 10.78 14.42
C GLN A 118 -2.95 10.03 13.43
N VAL A 119 -3.55 9.16 12.61
CA VAL A 119 -2.84 8.39 11.57
C VAL A 119 -2.24 9.34 10.55
N LYS A 120 -1.00 9.11 10.18
CA LYS A 120 -0.30 9.88 9.17
C LYS A 120 -0.51 9.27 7.78
N LEU A 121 -1.02 10.07 6.85
CA LEU A 121 -1.07 9.74 5.43
C LEU A 121 -0.08 10.62 4.67
N VAL A 122 0.79 9.99 3.91
CA VAL A 122 1.79 10.68 3.08
C VAL A 122 1.40 10.58 1.62
N ASN A 123 1.47 11.68 0.89
CA ASN A 123 1.24 11.72 -0.54
C ASN A 123 2.52 12.09 -1.29
N PHE A 124 2.62 11.63 -2.53
CA PHE A 124 3.77 11.85 -3.40
C PHE A 124 3.34 12.50 -4.71
N SER A 125 4.07 13.51 -5.16
CA SER A 125 3.83 14.14 -6.46
C SER A 125 4.16 13.22 -7.62
N ALA A 126 5.08 12.26 -7.42
CA ALA A 126 5.56 11.34 -8.44
C ALA A 126 5.73 9.91 -7.87
N PRO A 127 4.64 9.22 -7.48
CA PRO A 127 4.70 7.90 -6.82
C PRO A 127 5.35 6.81 -7.69
N GLN A 128 5.44 7.02 -9.01
CA GLN A 128 6.14 6.10 -9.92
C GLN A 128 7.65 5.95 -9.62
N TYR A 129 8.24 6.90 -8.90
CA TYR A 129 9.64 6.83 -8.47
C TYR A 129 9.84 6.13 -7.12
N LEU A 130 8.76 5.72 -6.46
CA LEU A 130 8.85 4.91 -5.26
C LEU A 130 9.48 3.55 -5.59
N ARG A 131 10.49 3.15 -4.83
CA ARG A 131 11.14 1.85 -4.98
C ARG A 131 10.32 0.77 -4.25
N ARG A 132 9.94 -0.28 -4.96
CA ARG A 132 9.28 -1.44 -4.34
C ARG A 132 10.28 -2.23 -3.50
N VAL A 133 9.94 -2.44 -2.24
CA VAL A 133 10.73 -3.26 -1.30
C VAL A 133 10.19 -4.70 -1.24
N GLY A 134 8.93 -4.89 -1.62
CA GLY A 134 8.22 -6.16 -1.59
C GLY A 134 6.99 -6.09 -0.67
N ASN A 135 6.12 -7.10 -0.74
CA ASN A 135 4.90 -7.24 0.09
C ASN A 135 4.01 -5.99 0.15
N GLY A 136 3.97 -5.19 -0.90
CA GLY A 136 3.17 -3.94 -0.92
C GLY A 136 3.82 -2.75 -0.20
N TYR A 137 5.10 -2.87 0.19
CA TYR A 137 5.87 -1.77 0.76
C TYR A 137 6.71 -1.06 -0.28
N PHE A 138 6.78 0.26 -0.10
CA PHE A 138 7.54 1.17 -0.95
C PHE A 138 8.50 2.00 -0.09
N SER A 139 9.65 2.34 -0.65
CA SER A 139 10.65 3.23 -0.05
C SER A 139 10.82 4.46 -0.93
N ASN A 140 10.98 5.64 -0.31
CA ASN A 140 11.23 6.90 -1.02
C ASN A 140 12.73 7.16 -1.21
N GLY A 141 13.45 6.19 -1.78
CA GLY A 141 14.88 6.26 -1.99
C GLY A 141 15.69 5.77 -0.78
N LEU A 142 16.96 6.16 -0.73
CA LEU A 142 17.84 5.95 0.43
C LEU A 142 17.52 6.98 1.52
N ALA A 143 17.83 6.66 2.78
CA ALA A 143 17.57 7.54 3.92
C ALA A 143 18.02 8.99 3.65
N GLY A 144 17.08 9.93 3.78
CA GLY A 144 17.32 11.36 3.54
C GLY A 144 17.12 11.85 2.10
N GLN A 145 16.77 10.98 1.14
CA GLN A 145 16.45 11.40 -0.24
C GLN A 145 14.93 11.39 -0.46
N ASN A 146 14.38 12.51 -0.90
CA ASN A 146 12.97 12.65 -1.28
C ASN A 146 12.82 12.57 -2.82
N ILE A 147 13.01 11.38 -3.39
CA ILE A 147 13.01 11.18 -4.85
C ILE A 147 11.61 11.28 -5.44
N ALA A 148 10.59 10.79 -4.74
CA ALA A 148 9.21 10.79 -5.22
C ALA A 148 8.45 12.10 -4.94
N GLY A 149 9.11 13.11 -4.35
CA GLY A 149 8.50 14.40 -4.02
C GLY A 149 7.37 14.26 -3.00
N MET A 150 7.71 13.92 -1.75
CA MET A 150 6.75 13.86 -0.65
C MET A 150 6.12 15.25 -0.43
N LEU A 151 4.81 15.30 -0.34
CA LEU A 151 4.06 16.54 -0.12
C LEU A 151 3.95 16.83 1.38
N ASP A 152 4.16 18.09 1.76
CA ASP A 152 4.21 18.55 3.16
C ASP A 152 2.82 18.69 3.81
N ASN A 153 1.92 17.72 3.62
CA ASN A 153 0.65 17.69 4.35
C ASN A 153 0.30 16.25 4.73
N PRO A 154 0.82 15.76 5.85
CA PRO A 154 0.73 14.35 6.22
C PRO A 154 -0.61 13.94 6.85
N LEU A 155 -1.63 14.79 6.83
CA LEU A 155 -2.91 14.47 7.45
C LEU A 155 -3.91 13.90 6.44
N PRO A 156 -4.67 12.85 6.84
CA PRO A 156 -5.87 12.47 6.10
C PRO A 156 -6.81 13.65 6.20
N THR A 157 -7.01 14.36 5.18
CA THR A 157 -8.09 15.36 5.05
C THR A 157 -8.29 15.78 3.62
N ILE A 158 -9.54 16.01 3.36
CA ILE A 158 -10.13 17.06 2.54
C ILE A 158 -9.14 17.60 1.50
N GLY A 159 -9.13 17.00 0.36
CA GLY A 159 -8.61 17.57 -0.85
C GLY A 159 -7.47 16.79 -1.53
N SER A 160 -6.46 16.33 -0.86
CA SER A 160 -5.33 15.69 -1.53
C SER A 160 -4.98 14.28 -1.06
N ASN A 161 -5.06 13.99 0.23
CA ASN A 161 -4.55 12.74 0.78
C ASN A 161 -5.59 11.62 0.91
N GLY A 162 -6.87 11.95 0.69
CA GLY A 162 -7.96 11.02 0.90
C GLY A 162 -8.42 10.95 2.36
N LYS A 163 -9.46 10.17 2.60
CA LYS A 163 -10.07 9.91 3.90
C LYS A 163 -9.72 8.51 4.37
N ILE A 164 -9.69 8.30 5.68
CA ILE A 164 -9.58 6.97 6.25
C ILE A 164 -10.97 6.39 6.46
N ARG A 165 -11.16 5.18 5.97
CA ARG A 165 -12.35 4.37 6.22
C ARG A 165 -11.99 3.22 7.13
N GLN A 166 -12.56 3.20 8.32
CA GLN A 166 -12.41 2.12 9.28
C GLN A 166 -13.26 0.90 8.87
N TYR A 167 -12.88 -0.29 9.35
CA TYR A 167 -13.54 -1.58 9.07
C TYR A 167 -13.47 -2.01 7.61
N ALA A 168 -12.50 -1.51 6.85
CA ALA A 168 -12.40 -1.79 5.44
C ALA A 168 -10.94 -1.96 5.00
N LEU A 169 -10.74 -2.70 3.91
CA LEU A 169 -9.46 -2.87 3.24
C LEU A 169 -9.57 -2.51 1.76
N GLU A 170 -8.51 -1.94 1.20
CA GLU A 170 -8.39 -1.74 -0.24
C GLU A 170 -7.91 -3.04 -0.90
N LEU A 171 -8.70 -3.55 -1.84
CA LEU A 171 -8.33 -4.70 -2.67
C LEU A 171 -7.49 -4.26 -3.87
N SER A 172 -6.83 -5.22 -4.51
CA SER A 172 -6.09 -4.96 -5.75
C SER A 172 -6.98 -4.39 -6.85
N ASN A 173 -6.47 -3.42 -7.60
CA ASN A 173 -7.12 -2.86 -8.78
C ASN A 173 -6.87 -3.68 -10.06
N VAL A 174 -6.30 -4.88 -9.95
CA VAL A 174 -5.99 -5.76 -11.08
C VAL A 174 -7.15 -6.70 -11.37
N ASP A 175 -7.67 -6.65 -12.60
CA ASP A 175 -8.62 -7.64 -13.11
C ASP A 175 -7.85 -8.86 -13.65
N LEU A 176 -7.89 -9.95 -12.90
CA LEU A 176 -7.21 -11.20 -13.26
C LEU A 176 -7.68 -11.76 -14.59
N THR A 177 -8.94 -11.57 -14.98
CA THR A 177 -9.49 -12.11 -16.24
C THR A 177 -8.83 -11.43 -17.43
N ASN A 178 -8.72 -10.10 -17.37
CA ASN A 178 -8.06 -9.29 -18.39
C ASN A 178 -6.56 -9.59 -18.46
N GLU A 179 -5.91 -9.76 -17.32
CA GLU A 179 -4.49 -10.10 -17.26
C GLU A 179 -4.20 -11.49 -17.85
N PHE A 180 -5.05 -12.49 -17.55
CA PHE A 180 -4.92 -13.80 -18.17
C PHE A 180 -5.17 -13.78 -19.69
N ALA A 181 -6.16 -13.03 -20.17
CA ALA A 181 -6.40 -12.86 -21.58
C ALA A 181 -5.19 -12.20 -22.29
N SER A 182 -4.62 -11.18 -21.68
CA SER A 182 -3.42 -10.51 -22.16
C SER A 182 -2.22 -11.47 -22.19
N MET A 183 -2.03 -12.25 -21.14
CA MET A 183 -0.97 -13.25 -21.06
C MET A 183 -1.10 -14.30 -22.19
N ILE A 184 -2.30 -14.83 -22.44
CA ILE A 184 -2.55 -15.79 -23.53
C ILE A 184 -2.23 -15.16 -24.89
N THR A 185 -2.62 -13.90 -25.08
CA THR A 185 -2.34 -13.15 -26.32
C THR A 185 -0.84 -12.98 -26.54
N HIS A 186 -0.10 -12.59 -25.49
CA HIS A 186 1.35 -12.47 -25.57
C HIS A 186 2.04 -13.83 -25.81
N GLN A 187 1.58 -14.92 -25.20
CA GLN A 187 2.11 -16.26 -25.43
C GLN A 187 1.89 -16.70 -26.89
N ARG A 188 0.68 -16.45 -27.43
CA ARG A 188 0.38 -16.75 -28.86
C ARG A 188 1.23 -15.92 -29.80
N SER A 189 1.43 -14.63 -29.50
CA SER A 189 2.28 -13.75 -30.31
C SER A 189 3.73 -14.22 -30.30
N PHE A 190 4.26 -14.63 -29.15
CA PHE A 190 5.60 -15.20 -29.05
C PHE A 190 5.73 -16.52 -29.85
N GLN A 191 4.74 -17.41 -29.73
CA GLN A 191 4.74 -18.66 -30.50
C GLN A 191 4.66 -18.39 -32.03
N ALA A 192 3.85 -17.44 -32.46
CA ALA A 192 3.78 -17.03 -33.87
C ALA A 192 5.13 -16.47 -34.36
N GLY A 193 5.75 -15.58 -33.57
CA GLY A 193 7.08 -15.05 -33.88
C GLY A 193 8.15 -16.15 -34.00
N SER A 194 8.15 -17.11 -33.07
CA SER A 194 9.07 -18.24 -33.11
C SER A 194 8.86 -19.11 -34.38
N ARG A 195 7.62 -19.34 -34.77
CA ARG A 195 7.32 -20.09 -36.01
C ARG A 195 7.81 -19.34 -37.26
N VAL A 196 7.69 -18.01 -37.30
CA VAL A 196 8.23 -17.19 -38.39
C VAL A 196 9.74 -17.35 -38.52
N VAL A 197 10.45 -17.31 -37.41
CA VAL A 197 11.92 -17.51 -37.39
C VAL A 197 12.28 -18.89 -37.91
N THR A 198 11.63 -19.97 -37.40
CA THR A 198 11.92 -21.34 -37.87
C THR A 198 11.59 -21.53 -39.34
N THR A 199 10.51 -20.94 -39.83
CA THR A 199 10.15 -21.01 -41.26
C THR A 199 11.17 -20.25 -42.13
N SER A 200 11.64 -19.08 -41.66
CA SER A 200 12.69 -18.33 -42.36
C SER A 200 14.00 -19.12 -42.43
N ASP A 201 14.39 -19.80 -41.35
CA ASP A 201 15.58 -20.65 -41.31
C ASP A 201 15.46 -21.84 -42.29
N MET A 202 14.27 -22.46 -42.37
CA MET A 202 13.99 -23.52 -43.36
C MET A 202 14.13 -23.03 -44.79
N ILE A 203 13.54 -21.87 -45.11
CA ILE A 203 13.62 -21.27 -46.46
C ILE A 203 15.07 -20.94 -46.81
N LEU A 204 15.83 -20.36 -45.88
CA LEU A 204 17.24 -20.06 -46.09
C LEU A 204 18.07 -21.31 -46.31
N SER A 205 17.81 -22.37 -45.55
CA SER A 205 18.46 -23.66 -45.70
C SER A 205 18.18 -24.28 -47.05
N GLU A 206 16.93 -24.22 -47.51
CA GLU A 206 16.53 -24.73 -48.85
C GLU A 206 17.15 -23.92 -49.97
N ALA A 207 17.16 -22.58 -49.85
CA ALA A 207 17.80 -21.70 -50.84
C ALA A 207 19.34 -21.97 -50.96
N VAL A 208 19.99 -22.25 -49.84
CA VAL A 208 21.43 -22.63 -49.88
C VAL A 208 21.64 -23.99 -50.56
N ASN A 209 20.73 -24.94 -50.33
CA ASN A 209 20.83 -26.28 -50.93
C ASN A 209 20.55 -26.26 -52.43
N LEU A 210 19.71 -25.32 -52.93
CA LEU A 210 19.45 -25.13 -54.36
C LEU A 210 20.65 -24.54 -55.16
N LYS A 211 21.61 -23.97 -54.49
CA LYS A 211 22.83 -23.40 -55.08
C LYS A 211 23.96 -24.44 -55.28
N ARG A 212 23.72 -25.67 -54.89
CA ARG A 212 24.64 -26.81 -55.17
C ARG A 212 24.12 -27.54 -56.39
#